data_2f5a2e40ad9de86db85937632c0b9cf4
#
_entry.id   2f5a2e40ad9de86db85937632c0b9cf4
#
_cell.length_a   1.000
_cell.length_b   1.000
_cell.length_c   1.000
_cell.angle_alpha   90.00
_cell.angle_beta   90.00
_cell.angle_gamma   90.00
#
_symmetry.space_group_name_H-M   'P 1'
#
loop_
_entity.id
_entity.type
_entity.pdbx_description
1 polymer ?
#
loop_
_entity_poly.entity_id
_entity_poly.type
_entity_poly.pdbx_seq_one_letter_code
_entity_poly.pdbx_strand_id
1 'polypeptide(L)'
;MQTIGLLGGMSWESTLPYYRTINETVRDALGGLHSARIVLNSVDFHDIERLQDAGDWVRAGEVLADAARSVEAGGADFLVLCTNTMHNVAPAIARAVTIPLLHIADPTACAIADAGLSCIGLLGTRFTMEQSFYRDRLATHGITAIVPDDDDRECVHRVIYDELCRGEIRAASRAHYRSIIERLVARGARGIVLGCTEIAMLVGADDVSVPVFDTALLHAKAAATRALGGESRGLTHAAPAPRRHTARRA
;
A
#
# COMPACT_ATOMS: atom_id res chain seq x y z
N MET A 1 22.06 -9.10 -3.33
CA MET A 1 20.81 -8.30 -3.44
C MET A 1 19.70 -9.22 -3.92
N GLN A 2 18.57 -9.26 -3.20
CA GLN A 2 17.38 -10.02 -3.58
C GLN A 2 16.70 -9.41 -4.82
N THR A 3 15.96 -10.24 -5.57
CA THR A 3 15.14 -9.83 -6.70
C THR A 3 13.74 -9.44 -6.21
N ILE A 4 13.32 -8.23 -6.52
CA ILE A 4 12.01 -7.68 -6.11
C ILE A 4 10.95 -8.07 -7.14
N GLY A 5 9.87 -8.69 -6.71
CA GLY A 5 8.70 -8.96 -7.54
C GLY A 5 7.66 -7.86 -7.40
N LEU A 6 7.35 -7.14 -8.46
CA LEU A 6 6.32 -6.11 -8.46
C LEU A 6 5.04 -6.62 -9.12
N LEU A 7 3.92 -6.51 -8.41
CA LEU A 7 2.56 -6.63 -8.97
C LEU A 7 2.03 -5.21 -9.17
N GLY A 8 2.12 -4.72 -10.39
CA GLY A 8 1.78 -3.36 -10.79
C GLY A 8 0.63 -3.29 -11.79
N GLY A 9 0.42 -2.10 -12.35
CA GLY A 9 -0.61 -1.84 -13.35
C GLY A 9 -1.95 -1.37 -12.77
N MET A 10 -2.02 -1.07 -11.48
CA MET A 10 -3.27 -0.71 -10.78
C MET A 10 -3.22 0.67 -10.07
N SER A 11 -2.93 1.82 -10.62
CA SER A 11 -2.68 2.05 -12.05
C SER A 11 -1.20 1.81 -12.47
N TRP A 12 -0.93 1.95 -13.77
CA TRP A 12 0.46 1.94 -14.27
C TRP A 12 1.19 3.23 -13.86
N GLU A 13 0.48 4.36 -13.77
CA GLU A 13 1.00 5.65 -13.30
C GLU A 13 1.59 5.54 -11.90
N SER A 14 0.92 4.81 -11.02
CA SER A 14 1.42 4.58 -9.65
C SER A 14 2.55 3.54 -9.58
N THR A 15 2.65 2.67 -10.58
CA THR A 15 3.72 1.67 -10.67
C THR A 15 5.07 2.29 -11.05
N LEU A 16 5.08 3.32 -11.88
CA LEU A 16 6.31 4.02 -12.28
C LEU A 16 7.08 4.65 -11.11
N PRO A 17 6.44 5.35 -10.15
CA PRO A 17 7.09 5.81 -8.94
C PRO A 17 7.75 4.69 -8.12
N TYR A 18 7.12 3.51 -8.02
CA TYR A 18 7.76 2.35 -7.37
C TYR A 18 9.06 1.96 -8.04
N TYR A 19 9.03 1.76 -9.37
CA TYR A 19 10.23 1.41 -10.13
C TYR A 19 11.34 2.44 -9.95
N ARG A 20 11.00 3.73 -10.05
CA ARG A 20 11.95 4.82 -9.86
C ARG A 20 12.54 4.85 -8.46
N THR A 21 11.70 4.90 -7.43
CA THR A 21 12.12 5.01 -6.02
C THR A 21 12.99 3.84 -5.60
N ILE A 22 12.63 2.62 -6.00
CA ILE A 22 13.42 1.42 -5.71
C ILE A 22 14.82 1.55 -6.33
N ASN A 23 14.92 1.91 -7.60
CA ASN A 23 16.21 2.04 -8.30
C ASN A 23 17.06 3.20 -7.75
N GLU A 24 16.44 4.34 -7.44
CA GLU A 24 17.11 5.47 -6.80
C GLU A 24 17.66 5.08 -5.43
N THR A 25 16.86 4.41 -4.60
CA THR A 25 17.28 3.93 -3.27
C THR A 25 18.46 2.96 -3.36
N VAL A 26 18.43 2.02 -4.31
CA VAL A 26 19.54 1.08 -4.52
C VAL A 26 20.79 1.79 -5.01
N ARG A 27 20.66 2.71 -5.99
CA ARG A 27 21.76 3.49 -6.49
C ARG A 27 22.40 4.36 -5.40
N ASP A 28 21.59 4.99 -4.57
CA ASP A 28 22.07 5.85 -3.49
C ASP A 28 22.80 5.08 -2.40
N ALA A 29 22.41 3.81 -2.18
CA ALA A 29 23.03 2.91 -1.21
C ALA A 29 24.36 2.28 -1.72
N LEU A 30 24.43 1.90 -3.00
CA LEU A 30 25.56 1.17 -3.56
C LEU A 30 26.47 2.03 -4.44
N GLY A 31 25.99 3.18 -4.91
CA GLY A 31 26.71 4.10 -5.80
C GLY A 31 26.80 3.62 -7.25
N GLY A 32 27.47 4.42 -8.09
CA GLY A 32 27.78 4.09 -9.48
C GLY A 32 26.53 3.81 -10.33
N LEU A 33 26.58 2.74 -11.12
CA LEU A 33 25.51 2.31 -12.03
C LEU A 33 24.62 1.21 -11.44
N HIS A 34 24.66 1.02 -10.11
CA HIS A 34 23.81 0.02 -9.46
C HIS A 34 22.32 0.33 -9.62
N SER A 35 21.54 -0.72 -9.88
CA SER A 35 20.08 -0.71 -9.95
C SER A 35 19.52 -1.97 -9.30
N ALA A 36 18.23 -1.95 -8.96
CA ALA A 36 17.55 -3.09 -8.37
C ALA A 36 17.33 -4.21 -9.40
N ARG A 37 17.34 -5.47 -8.93
CA ARG A 37 16.83 -6.60 -9.71
C ARG A 37 15.31 -6.64 -9.53
N ILE A 38 14.56 -6.51 -10.62
CA ILE A 38 13.10 -6.40 -10.57
C ILE A 38 12.48 -7.34 -11.60
N VAL A 39 11.46 -8.10 -11.16
CA VAL A 39 10.49 -8.78 -12.02
C VAL A 39 9.17 -8.05 -11.86
N LEU A 40 8.63 -7.50 -12.93
CA LEU A 40 7.36 -6.76 -12.92
C LEU A 40 6.31 -7.50 -13.75
N ASN A 41 5.17 -7.79 -13.13
CA ASN A 41 3.94 -8.14 -13.83
C ASN A 41 2.98 -6.94 -13.71
N SER A 42 2.65 -6.32 -14.85
CA SER A 42 1.71 -5.20 -14.93
C SER A 42 0.40 -5.70 -15.51
N VAL A 43 -0.65 -5.72 -14.67
CA VAL A 43 -2.00 -6.12 -15.10
C VAL A 43 -2.72 -4.98 -15.82
N ASP A 44 -3.78 -5.28 -16.56
CA ASP A 44 -4.70 -4.27 -17.07
C ASP A 44 -5.62 -3.78 -15.95
N PHE A 45 -5.55 -2.48 -15.63
CA PHE A 45 -6.33 -1.90 -14.54
C PHE A 45 -7.84 -1.95 -14.80
N HIS A 46 -8.25 -1.86 -16.07
CA HIS A 46 -9.66 -1.94 -16.43
C HIS A 46 -10.31 -3.24 -15.93
N ASP A 47 -9.63 -4.37 -16.09
CA ASP A 47 -10.13 -5.66 -15.62
C ASP A 47 -10.23 -5.72 -14.10
N ILE A 48 -9.26 -5.17 -13.40
CA ILE A 48 -9.25 -5.13 -11.93
C ILE A 48 -10.33 -4.17 -11.40
N GLU A 49 -10.44 -2.99 -11.98
CA GLU A 49 -11.42 -1.97 -11.59
C GLU A 49 -12.85 -2.48 -11.74
N ARG A 50 -13.19 -3.16 -12.85
CA ARG A 50 -14.49 -3.81 -13.03
C ARG A 50 -14.82 -4.83 -11.94
N LEU A 51 -13.83 -5.59 -11.48
CA LEU A 51 -14.02 -6.55 -10.39
C LEU A 51 -14.22 -5.83 -9.04
N GLN A 52 -13.52 -4.72 -8.81
CA GLN A 52 -13.71 -3.87 -7.63
C GLN A 52 -15.13 -3.29 -7.59
N ASP A 53 -15.61 -2.74 -8.71
CA ASP A 53 -16.94 -2.15 -8.82
C ASP A 53 -18.05 -3.20 -8.65
N ALA A 54 -17.85 -4.40 -9.19
CA ALA A 54 -18.75 -5.52 -9.01
C ALA A 54 -18.69 -6.13 -7.59
N GLY A 55 -17.72 -5.75 -6.77
CA GLY A 55 -17.46 -6.38 -5.47
C GLY A 55 -16.94 -7.82 -5.56
N ASP A 56 -16.48 -8.25 -6.74
CA ASP A 56 -15.97 -9.62 -6.95
C ASP A 56 -14.50 -9.74 -6.51
N TRP A 57 -14.30 -9.63 -5.21
CA TRP A 57 -12.97 -9.74 -4.58
C TRP A 57 -12.37 -11.14 -4.72
N VAL A 58 -13.21 -12.17 -4.88
CA VAL A 58 -12.72 -13.53 -5.09
C VAL A 58 -12.02 -13.63 -6.43
N ARG A 59 -12.66 -13.17 -7.49
CA ARG A 59 -12.09 -13.20 -8.84
C ARG A 59 -10.89 -12.26 -8.96
N ALA A 60 -10.94 -11.09 -8.36
CA ALA A 60 -9.80 -10.17 -8.28
C ALA A 60 -8.59 -10.83 -7.59
N GLY A 61 -8.83 -11.57 -6.50
CA GLY A 61 -7.81 -12.34 -5.82
C GLY A 61 -7.19 -13.44 -6.68
N GLU A 62 -7.99 -14.15 -7.49
CA GLU A 62 -7.51 -15.17 -8.43
C GLU A 62 -6.61 -14.58 -9.51
N VAL A 63 -7.04 -13.48 -10.14
CA VAL A 63 -6.25 -12.77 -11.17
C VAL A 63 -4.89 -12.34 -10.63
N LEU A 64 -4.87 -11.75 -9.43
CA LEU A 64 -3.62 -11.30 -8.82
C LEU A 64 -2.77 -12.46 -8.29
N ALA A 65 -3.37 -13.58 -7.90
CA ALA A 65 -2.66 -14.81 -7.57
C ALA A 65 -1.94 -15.41 -8.79
N ASP A 66 -2.59 -15.39 -9.98
CA ASP A 66 -1.96 -15.81 -11.24
C ASP A 66 -0.78 -14.90 -11.62
N ALA A 67 -0.96 -13.59 -11.48
CA ALA A 67 0.11 -12.63 -11.69
C ALA A 67 1.28 -12.85 -10.71
N ALA A 68 0.99 -13.15 -9.43
CA ALA A 68 2.00 -13.44 -8.42
C ALA A 68 2.81 -14.71 -8.76
N ARG A 69 2.16 -15.78 -9.21
CA ARG A 69 2.85 -17.00 -9.68
C ARG A 69 3.80 -16.71 -10.84
N SER A 70 3.40 -15.84 -11.76
CA SER A 70 4.25 -15.42 -12.88
C SER A 70 5.49 -14.66 -12.41
N VAL A 71 5.34 -13.81 -11.39
CA VAL A 71 6.45 -13.06 -10.79
C VAL A 71 7.40 -13.98 -10.03
N GLU A 72 6.88 -14.94 -9.26
CA GLU A 72 7.68 -15.95 -8.57
C GLU A 72 8.45 -16.82 -9.56
N ALA A 73 7.78 -17.29 -10.62
CA ALA A 73 8.44 -18.07 -11.70
C ALA A 73 9.51 -17.27 -12.44
N GLY A 74 9.39 -15.93 -12.49
CA GLY A 74 10.40 -15.01 -13.00
C GLY A 74 11.63 -14.86 -12.10
N GLY A 75 11.66 -15.51 -10.93
CA GLY A 75 12.80 -15.53 -10.01
C GLY A 75 12.80 -14.41 -8.98
N ALA A 76 11.64 -13.86 -8.63
CA ALA A 76 11.52 -12.93 -7.52
C ALA A 76 11.71 -13.64 -6.17
N ASP A 77 12.38 -12.96 -5.22
CA ASP A 77 12.60 -13.46 -3.86
C ASP A 77 11.48 -13.05 -2.89
N PHE A 78 10.74 -11.99 -3.21
CA PHE A 78 9.57 -11.52 -2.46
C PHE A 78 8.68 -10.64 -3.34
N LEU A 79 7.40 -10.47 -2.92
CA LEU A 79 6.39 -9.70 -3.63
C LEU A 79 6.17 -8.32 -3.01
N VAL A 80 5.87 -7.36 -3.88
CA VAL A 80 5.42 -6.00 -3.57
C VAL A 80 4.17 -5.73 -4.41
N LEU A 81 3.02 -5.55 -3.77
CA LEU A 81 1.77 -5.20 -4.43
C LEU A 81 1.64 -3.68 -4.52
N CYS A 82 1.80 -3.11 -5.73
CA CYS A 82 1.95 -1.67 -5.96
C CYS A 82 0.60 -0.90 -5.91
N THR A 83 -0.24 -1.19 -4.93
CA THR A 83 -1.56 -0.56 -4.73
C THR A 83 -2.02 -0.77 -3.30
N ASN A 84 -2.78 0.18 -2.73
CA ASN A 84 -3.37 0.01 -1.40
C ASN A 84 -4.62 -0.88 -1.44
N THR A 85 -5.57 -0.59 -2.32
CA THR A 85 -6.90 -1.22 -2.37
C THR A 85 -6.82 -2.75 -2.49
N MET A 86 -5.93 -3.26 -3.35
CA MET A 86 -5.86 -4.70 -3.59
C MET A 86 -5.16 -5.48 -2.47
N HIS A 87 -4.63 -4.82 -1.44
CA HIS A 87 -4.24 -5.52 -0.20
C HIS A 87 -5.44 -6.17 0.50
N ASN A 88 -6.67 -5.82 0.12
CA ASN A 88 -7.86 -6.57 0.53
C ASN A 88 -7.78 -8.06 0.15
N VAL A 89 -7.15 -8.39 -0.97
CA VAL A 89 -6.97 -9.78 -1.43
C VAL A 89 -5.55 -10.32 -1.17
N ALA A 90 -4.72 -9.62 -0.41
CA ALA A 90 -3.37 -10.06 -0.04
C ALA A 90 -3.31 -11.50 0.52
N PRO A 91 -4.29 -11.98 1.33
CA PRO A 91 -4.31 -13.38 1.77
C PRO A 91 -4.45 -14.40 0.62
N ALA A 92 -5.17 -14.07 -0.45
CA ALA A 92 -5.29 -14.94 -1.62
C ALA A 92 -3.98 -15.01 -2.41
N ILE A 93 -3.33 -13.86 -2.61
CA ILE A 93 -2.02 -13.74 -3.25
C ILE A 93 -0.97 -14.53 -2.46
N ALA A 94 -0.88 -14.32 -1.14
CA ALA A 94 0.11 -14.97 -0.29
C ALA A 94 -0.05 -16.50 -0.23
N ARG A 95 -1.27 -17.04 -0.40
CA ARG A 95 -1.50 -18.49 -0.48
C ARG A 95 -1.10 -19.09 -1.83
N ALA A 96 -0.97 -18.29 -2.88
CA ALA A 96 -0.71 -18.76 -4.23
C ALA A 96 0.79 -18.94 -4.55
N VAL A 97 1.68 -18.41 -3.72
CA VAL A 97 3.13 -18.39 -3.89
C VAL A 97 3.85 -18.80 -2.60
N THR A 98 5.13 -19.16 -2.72
CA THR A 98 5.98 -19.52 -1.57
C THR A 98 6.81 -18.35 -1.06
N ILE A 99 7.05 -17.35 -1.93
CA ILE A 99 7.79 -16.14 -1.58
C ILE A 99 6.94 -15.18 -0.75
N PRO A 100 7.51 -14.47 0.23
CA PRO A 100 6.75 -13.61 1.12
C PRO A 100 6.27 -12.33 0.44
N LEU A 101 5.08 -11.88 0.82
CA LEU A 101 4.54 -10.57 0.44
C LEU A 101 4.98 -9.51 1.46
N LEU A 102 5.61 -8.43 1.00
CA LEU A 102 5.80 -7.20 1.78
C LEU A 102 4.48 -6.41 1.75
N HIS A 103 3.82 -6.30 2.91
CA HIS A 103 2.51 -5.64 2.99
C HIS A 103 2.67 -4.12 3.12
N ILE A 104 1.96 -3.32 2.31
CA ILE A 104 2.12 -1.84 2.24
C ILE A 104 1.86 -1.12 3.58
N ALA A 105 0.98 -1.65 4.41
CA ALA A 105 0.68 -1.04 5.70
C ALA A 105 1.80 -1.22 6.74
N ASP A 106 2.69 -2.22 6.60
CA ASP A 106 3.74 -2.48 7.58
C ASP A 106 4.81 -1.38 7.59
N PRO A 107 5.45 -0.99 6.46
CA PRO A 107 6.39 0.14 6.48
C PRO A 107 5.71 1.47 6.82
N THR A 108 4.42 1.62 6.49
CA THR A 108 3.63 2.78 6.90
C THR A 108 3.47 2.81 8.42
N ALA A 109 3.12 1.69 9.04
CA ALA A 109 3.00 1.57 10.50
C ALA A 109 4.32 1.84 11.21
N CYS A 110 5.45 1.33 10.67
CA CYS A 110 6.78 1.63 11.22
C CYS A 110 7.08 3.13 11.19
N ALA A 111 6.84 3.79 10.06
CA ALA A 111 7.08 5.23 9.94
C ALA A 111 6.20 6.06 10.89
N ILE A 112 4.95 5.65 11.12
CA ILE A 112 4.05 6.29 12.09
C ILE A 112 4.57 6.11 13.52
N ALA A 113 5.00 4.89 13.86
CA ALA A 113 5.57 4.59 15.18
C ALA A 113 6.89 5.33 15.43
N ASP A 114 7.77 5.41 14.41
CA ASP A 114 9.03 6.16 14.49
C ASP A 114 8.78 7.67 14.69
N ALA A 115 7.66 8.19 14.21
CA ALA A 115 7.20 9.56 14.48
C ALA A 115 6.54 9.72 15.86
N GLY A 116 6.42 8.66 16.66
CA GLY A 116 5.79 8.68 17.98
C GLY A 116 4.27 8.84 17.94
N LEU A 117 3.62 8.47 16.84
CA LEU A 117 2.20 8.65 16.62
C LEU A 117 1.42 7.34 16.75
N SER A 118 0.18 7.42 17.23
CA SER A 118 -0.72 6.28 17.37
C SER A 118 -2.13 6.53 16.83
N CYS A 119 -2.42 7.75 16.37
CA CYS A 119 -3.70 8.11 15.77
C CYS A 119 -3.47 8.93 14.49
N ILE A 120 -3.97 8.42 13.36
CA ILE A 120 -3.80 9.04 12.04
C ILE A 120 -5.13 9.17 11.30
N GLY A 121 -5.20 10.12 10.38
CA GLY A 121 -6.24 10.18 9.37
C GLY A 121 -5.86 9.34 8.15
N LEU A 122 -6.77 8.53 7.66
CA LEU A 122 -6.57 7.70 6.47
C LEU A 122 -7.38 8.27 5.30
N LEU A 123 -6.69 8.67 4.23
CA LEU A 123 -7.29 9.03 2.95
C LEU A 123 -6.95 7.95 1.91
N GLY A 124 -7.92 7.60 1.07
CA GLY A 124 -7.73 6.58 0.04
C GLY A 124 -9.00 6.39 -0.79
N THR A 125 -9.05 5.32 -1.58
CA THR A 125 -10.30 4.93 -2.23
C THR A 125 -11.35 4.58 -1.17
N ARG A 126 -12.64 4.60 -1.53
CA ARG A 126 -13.72 4.14 -0.66
C ARG A 126 -13.39 2.75 -0.05
N PHE A 127 -12.88 1.84 -0.87
CA PHE A 127 -12.50 0.50 -0.41
C PHE A 127 -11.42 0.52 0.68
N THR A 128 -10.40 1.36 0.55
CA THR A 128 -9.32 1.49 1.55
C THR A 128 -9.83 2.14 2.83
N MET A 129 -10.74 3.10 2.74
CA MET A 129 -11.27 3.82 3.90
C MET A 129 -12.36 3.03 4.64
N GLU A 130 -13.25 2.31 3.93
CA GLU A 130 -14.43 1.65 4.52
C GLU A 130 -14.19 0.20 4.91
N GLN A 131 -13.44 -0.56 4.10
CA GLN A 131 -13.14 -1.96 4.41
C GLN A 131 -12.09 -2.05 5.52
N SER A 132 -12.15 -3.13 6.30
CA SER A 132 -11.36 -3.24 7.53
C SER A 132 -9.88 -3.57 7.28
N PHE A 133 -9.53 -4.21 6.16
CA PHE A 133 -8.23 -4.82 5.90
C PHE A 133 -7.03 -3.90 6.21
N TYR A 134 -7.12 -2.62 5.83
CA TYR A 134 -6.03 -1.67 6.04
C TYR A 134 -5.98 -1.19 7.50
N ARG A 135 -7.14 -0.83 8.05
CA ARG A 135 -7.25 -0.38 9.46
C ARG A 135 -6.89 -1.49 10.44
N ASP A 136 -7.36 -2.72 10.19
CA ASP A 136 -7.04 -3.89 11.00
C ASP A 136 -5.53 -4.16 11.00
N ARG A 137 -4.86 -4.01 9.83
CA ARG A 137 -3.42 -4.16 9.75
C ARG A 137 -2.68 -3.09 10.55
N LEU A 138 -3.08 -1.82 10.48
CA LEU A 138 -2.52 -0.75 11.30
C LEU A 138 -2.78 -0.99 12.80
N ALA A 139 -3.96 -1.49 13.16
CA ALA A 139 -4.31 -1.81 14.54
C ALA A 139 -3.41 -2.89 15.16
N THR A 140 -2.91 -3.86 14.36
CA THR A 140 -1.92 -4.83 14.85
C THR A 140 -0.60 -4.18 15.29
N HIS A 141 -0.33 -2.96 14.85
CA HIS A 141 0.82 -2.14 15.24
C HIS A 141 0.45 -1.08 16.31
N GLY A 142 -0.74 -1.15 16.90
CA GLY A 142 -1.19 -0.19 17.92
C GLY A 142 -1.61 1.17 17.36
N ILE A 143 -1.88 1.28 16.04
CA ILE A 143 -2.23 2.53 15.37
C ILE A 143 -3.74 2.55 15.08
N THR A 144 -4.41 3.61 15.54
CA THR A 144 -5.81 3.90 15.22
C THR A 144 -5.88 4.78 13.97
N ALA A 145 -6.63 4.33 12.97
CA ALA A 145 -6.90 5.11 11.78
C ALA A 145 -8.35 5.62 11.80
N ILE A 146 -8.52 6.94 11.73
CA ILE A 146 -9.82 7.59 11.53
C ILE A 146 -9.98 7.97 10.07
N VAL A 147 -11.20 7.83 9.54
CA VAL A 147 -11.53 8.16 8.16
C VAL A 147 -12.46 9.37 8.12
N PRO A 148 -12.55 10.10 6.99
CA PRO A 148 -13.52 11.17 6.82
C PRO A 148 -14.96 10.67 7.00
N ASP A 149 -15.91 11.60 7.16
CA ASP A 149 -17.34 11.27 7.09
C ASP A 149 -17.77 10.88 5.66
N ASP A 150 -19.02 10.49 5.50
CA ASP A 150 -19.51 9.86 4.27
C ASP A 150 -19.35 10.78 3.05
N ASP A 151 -19.75 12.06 3.18
CA ASP A 151 -19.66 13.03 2.07
C ASP A 151 -18.22 13.30 1.66
N ASP A 152 -17.34 13.42 2.64
CA ASP A 152 -15.90 13.61 2.42
C ASP A 152 -15.24 12.37 1.81
N ARG A 153 -15.64 11.14 2.24
CA ARG A 153 -15.14 9.90 1.64
C ARG A 153 -15.51 9.78 0.17
N GLU A 154 -16.77 10.12 -0.15
CA GLU A 154 -17.23 10.12 -1.55
C GLU A 154 -16.47 11.17 -2.38
N CYS A 155 -16.24 12.38 -1.84
CA CYS A 155 -15.42 13.40 -2.48
C CYS A 155 -14.00 12.90 -2.77
N VAL A 156 -13.34 12.29 -1.76
CA VAL A 156 -11.99 11.74 -1.90
C VAL A 156 -11.95 10.66 -2.96
N HIS A 157 -12.90 9.72 -2.94
CA HIS A 157 -12.98 8.62 -3.89
C HIS A 157 -13.16 9.11 -5.33
N ARG A 158 -14.10 10.01 -5.54
CA ARG A 158 -14.38 10.58 -6.86
C ARG A 158 -13.17 11.32 -7.43
N VAL A 159 -12.51 12.16 -6.65
CA VAL A 159 -11.30 12.88 -7.11
C VAL A 159 -10.19 11.90 -7.51
N ILE A 160 -10.01 10.80 -6.77
CA ILE A 160 -9.01 9.78 -7.15
C ILE A 160 -9.30 9.22 -8.54
N TYR A 161 -10.52 8.76 -8.82
CA TYR A 161 -10.84 8.08 -10.07
C TYR A 161 -11.08 9.04 -11.24
N ASP A 162 -11.78 10.17 -11.01
CA ASP A 162 -12.17 11.09 -12.08
C ASP A 162 -11.06 12.07 -12.48
N GLU A 163 -10.09 12.32 -11.57
CA GLU A 163 -9.04 13.30 -11.79
C GLU A 163 -7.64 12.65 -11.70
N LEU A 164 -7.24 12.17 -10.51
CA LEU A 164 -5.86 11.78 -10.24
C LEU A 164 -5.41 10.56 -11.06
N CYS A 165 -6.25 9.53 -11.19
CA CYS A 165 -5.98 8.36 -12.05
C CYS A 165 -5.91 8.71 -13.56
N ARG A 166 -6.33 9.92 -13.93
CA ARG A 166 -6.22 10.47 -15.30
C ARG A 166 -5.10 11.50 -15.43
N GLY A 167 -4.30 11.68 -14.37
CA GLY A 167 -3.20 12.65 -14.34
C GLY A 167 -3.66 14.10 -14.18
N GLU A 168 -4.94 14.35 -13.87
CA GLU A 168 -5.49 15.69 -13.67
C GLU A 168 -5.28 16.16 -12.22
N ILE A 169 -4.63 17.31 -12.05
CA ILE A 169 -4.39 17.94 -10.73
C ILE A 169 -5.10 19.29 -10.72
N ARG A 170 -6.17 19.40 -9.92
CA ARG A 170 -7.01 20.61 -9.86
C ARG A 170 -6.83 21.34 -8.52
N ALA A 171 -6.68 22.67 -8.59
CA ALA A 171 -6.54 23.51 -7.39
C ALA A 171 -7.77 23.42 -6.47
N ALA A 172 -8.99 23.30 -7.03
CA ALA A 172 -10.21 23.13 -6.26
C ALA A 172 -10.21 21.82 -5.45
N SER A 173 -9.79 20.71 -6.09
CA SER A 173 -9.69 19.41 -5.42
C SER A 173 -8.64 19.42 -4.32
N ARG A 174 -7.51 20.09 -4.54
CA ARG A 174 -6.48 20.31 -3.49
C ARG A 174 -7.05 21.06 -2.30
N ALA A 175 -7.81 22.13 -2.54
CA ALA A 175 -8.45 22.90 -1.46
C ALA A 175 -9.44 22.06 -0.66
N HIS A 176 -10.26 21.23 -1.33
CA HIS A 176 -11.17 20.30 -0.67
C HIS A 176 -10.41 19.28 0.19
N TYR A 177 -9.33 18.67 -0.32
CA TYR A 177 -8.54 17.74 0.46
C TYR A 177 -7.91 18.37 1.69
N ARG A 178 -7.42 19.61 1.59
CA ARG A 178 -6.92 20.35 2.76
C ARG A 178 -8.01 20.53 3.82
N SER A 179 -9.22 20.92 3.44
CA SER A 179 -10.34 21.06 4.37
C SER A 179 -10.75 19.73 5.01
N ILE A 180 -10.73 18.62 4.24
CA ILE A 180 -10.99 17.28 4.77
C ILE A 180 -9.91 16.89 5.81
N ILE A 181 -8.64 17.15 5.50
CA ILE A 181 -7.53 16.89 6.41
C ILE A 181 -7.65 17.72 7.70
N GLU A 182 -8.00 18.99 7.60
CA GLU A 182 -8.25 19.86 8.76
C GLU A 182 -9.35 19.29 9.67
N ARG A 183 -10.45 18.75 9.09
CA ARG A 183 -11.50 18.08 9.86
C ARG A 183 -11.00 16.80 10.55
N LEU A 184 -10.17 16.00 9.89
CA LEU A 184 -9.55 14.82 10.50
C LEU A 184 -8.64 15.21 11.67
N VAL A 185 -7.83 16.26 11.51
CA VAL A 185 -6.97 16.80 12.58
C VAL A 185 -7.80 17.31 13.75
N ALA A 186 -8.90 18.01 13.50
CA ALA A 186 -9.83 18.46 14.55
C ALA A 186 -10.49 17.29 15.30
N ARG A 187 -10.66 16.12 14.64
CA ARG A 187 -11.16 14.88 15.24
C ARG A 187 -10.07 14.05 15.93
N GLY A 188 -8.82 14.54 15.99
CA GLY A 188 -7.73 13.93 16.75
C GLY A 188 -6.66 13.22 15.92
N ALA A 189 -6.70 13.29 14.59
CA ALA A 189 -5.60 12.78 13.76
C ALA A 189 -4.33 13.59 14.02
N ARG A 190 -3.22 12.91 14.26
CA ARG A 190 -1.90 13.50 14.50
C ARG A 190 -0.94 13.34 13.30
N GLY A 191 -1.40 12.68 12.26
CA GLY A 191 -0.72 12.50 10.98
C GLY A 191 -1.71 12.05 9.94
N ILE A 192 -1.37 12.13 8.66
CA ILE A 192 -2.22 11.72 7.54
C ILE A 192 -1.53 10.65 6.72
N VAL A 193 -2.22 9.53 6.52
CA VAL A 193 -1.80 8.46 5.61
C VAL A 193 -2.46 8.67 4.25
N LEU A 194 -1.65 8.80 3.21
CA LEU A 194 -2.08 8.83 1.83
C LEU A 194 -2.20 7.39 1.33
N GLY A 195 -3.37 6.78 1.57
CA GLY A 195 -3.71 5.39 1.23
C GLY A 195 -4.14 5.20 -0.22
N CYS A 196 -3.76 6.09 -1.10
CA CYS A 196 -3.79 5.97 -2.54
C CYS A 196 -2.54 6.65 -3.10
N THR A 197 -1.87 5.98 -4.00
CA THR A 197 -0.58 6.40 -4.57
C THR A 197 -0.68 7.75 -5.30
N GLU A 198 -1.83 8.04 -5.88
CA GLU A 198 -2.11 9.25 -6.64
C GLU A 198 -2.34 10.48 -5.77
N ILE A 199 -2.76 10.31 -4.50
CA ILE A 199 -3.04 11.46 -3.60
C ILE A 199 -1.79 12.32 -3.37
N ALA A 200 -0.61 11.70 -3.34
CA ALA A 200 0.66 12.42 -3.18
C ALA A 200 0.97 13.41 -4.31
N MET A 201 0.33 13.27 -5.49
CA MET A 201 0.41 14.26 -6.57
C MET A 201 -0.43 15.52 -6.26
N LEU A 202 -1.46 15.38 -5.44
CA LEU A 202 -2.40 16.47 -5.13
C LEU A 202 -2.01 17.21 -3.85
N VAL A 203 -1.71 16.50 -2.77
CA VAL A 203 -1.38 17.08 -1.45
C VAL A 203 -0.11 16.45 -0.88
N GLY A 204 0.68 17.28 -0.21
CA GLY A 204 1.94 16.88 0.42
C GLY A 204 2.14 17.54 1.77
N ALA A 205 3.37 17.47 2.31
CA ALA A 205 3.72 17.99 3.63
C ALA A 205 3.50 19.50 3.75
N ASP A 206 3.66 20.25 2.64
CA ASP A 206 3.48 21.71 2.64
C ASP A 206 1.99 22.15 2.65
N ASP A 207 1.09 21.22 2.39
CA ASP A 207 -0.35 21.51 2.33
C ASP A 207 -1.06 21.35 3.68
N VAL A 208 -0.40 20.76 4.70
CA VAL A 208 -1.04 20.33 5.94
C VAL A 208 -0.18 20.62 7.17
N SER A 209 -0.79 20.69 8.35
CA SER A 209 -0.15 21.05 9.62
C SER A 209 0.40 19.85 10.41
N VAL A 210 0.24 18.62 9.91
CA VAL A 210 0.64 17.38 10.57
C VAL A 210 1.49 16.53 9.61
N PRO A 211 2.30 15.57 10.12
CA PRO A 211 3.09 14.68 9.27
C PRO A 211 2.24 13.93 8.26
N VAL A 212 2.77 13.74 7.04
CA VAL A 212 2.14 13.01 5.95
C VAL A 212 2.94 11.73 5.67
N PHE A 213 2.23 10.62 5.52
CA PHE A 213 2.80 9.31 5.24
C PHE A 213 2.35 8.85 3.85
N ASP A 214 3.22 8.98 2.86
CA ASP A 214 3.04 8.44 1.52
C ASP A 214 3.31 6.94 1.53
N THR A 215 2.25 6.16 1.44
CA THR A 215 2.30 4.70 1.54
C THR A 215 3.12 4.07 0.41
N ALA A 216 3.04 4.59 -0.81
CA ALA A 216 3.79 4.07 -1.96
C ALA A 216 5.28 4.33 -1.82
N LEU A 217 5.66 5.55 -1.43
CA LEU A 217 7.05 5.92 -1.20
C LEU A 217 7.69 5.07 -0.08
N LEU A 218 6.99 4.93 1.04
CA LEU A 218 7.45 4.13 2.18
C LEU A 218 7.59 2.65 1.81
N HIS A 219 6.63 2.10 1.07
CA HIS A 219 6.63 0.72 0.62
C HIS A 219 7.77 0.45 -0.38
N ALA A 220 7.98 1.33 -1.36
CA ALA A 220 9.05 1.22 -2.33
C ALA A 220 10.44 1.28 -1.67
N LYS A 221 10.65 2.20 -0.72
CA LYS A 221 11.90 2.29 0.06
C LYS A 221 12.13 1.04 0.92
N ALA A 222 11.08 0.52 1.57
CA ALA A 222 11.17 -0.70 2.35
C ALA A 222 11.51 -1.92 1.48
N ALA A 223 10.97 -2.00 0.26
CA ALA A 223 11.30 -3.04 -0.72
C ALA A 223 12.78 -2.98 -1.12
N ALA A 224 13.29 -1.80 -1.43
CA ALA A 224 14.71 -1.61 -1.76
C ALA A 224 15.64 -1.97 -0.59
N THR A 225 15.30 -1.51 0.62
CA THR A 225 16.06 -1.82 1.85
C THR A 225 16.11 -3.31 2.10
N ARG A 226 14.98 -4.02 1.98
CA ARG A 226 14.90 -5.48 2.11
C ARG A 226 15.77 -6.17 1.06
N ALA A 227 15.70 -5.74 -0.20
CA ALA A 227 16.48 -6.32 -1.28
C ALA A 227 18.00 -6.21 -1.06
N LEU A 228 18.44 -5.15 -0.38
CA LEU A 228 19.84 -4.92 0.00
C LEU A 228 20.29 -5.73 1.23
N GLY A 229 19.40 -6.50 1.86
CA GLY A 229 19.69 -7.26 3.07
C GLY A 229 19.59 -6.45 4.36
N GLY A 230 19.02 -5.25 4.29
CA GLY A 230 18.68 -4.46 5.47
C GLY A 230 17.47 -5.07 6.20
N GLU A 231 17.48 -5.04 7.54
CA GLU A 231 16.30 -5.38 8.33
C GLU A 231 15.25 -4.28 8.14
N SER A 232 14.15 -4.62 7.48
CA SER A 232 12.95 -3.82 7.57
C SER A 232 12.41 -3.98 8.99
N ARG A 233 12.64 -3.01 9.88
CA ARG A 233 12.06 -3.00 11.22
C ARG A 233 10.54 -3.19 11.06
N GLY A 234 9.99 -4.29 11.60
CA GLY A 234 8.55 -4.59 11.56
C GLY A 234 8.11 -5.87 10.84
N LEU A 235 9.00 -6.66 10.22
CA LEU A 235 8.62 -7.86 9.43
C LEU A 235 8.68 -9.19 10.20
N THR A 236 8.77 -9.19 11.52
CA THR A 236 8.65 -10.41 12.31
C THR A 236 7.22 -10.64 12.78
N HIS A 237 6.36 -11.14 11.90
CA HIS A 237 5.18 -11.89 12.34
C HIS A 237 5.36 -13.35 11.97
N ALA A 238 5.64 -14.15 13.01
CA ALA A 238 5.52 -15.60 13.01
C ALA A 238 4.13 -15.99 12.52
N ALA A 239 4.07 -16.86 11.53
CA ALA A 239 2.85 -17.57 11.20
C ALA A 239 2.30 -18.24 12.48
N PRO A 240 0.98 -18.23 12.74
CA PRO A 240 0.42 -18.93 13.88
C PRO A 240 0.75 -20.42 13.76
N ALA A 241 1.40 -20.96 14.79
CA ALA A 241 1.74 -22.37 14.87
C ALA A 241 0.46 -23.25 14.66
N PRO A 242 0.54 -24.35 13.90
CA PRO A 242 -0.60 -25.23 13.69
C PRO A 242 -1.07 -25.76 15.05
N ARG A 243 -2.36 -25.57 15.35
CA ARG A 243 -3.00 -26.13 16.56
C ARG A 243 -2.83 -27.64 16.53
N ARG A 244 -2.06 -28.20 17.46
CA ARG A 244 -1.98 -29.63 17.70
C ARG A 244 -3.36 -30.10 18.18
N HIS A 245 -4.07 -30.83 17.33
CA HIS A 245 -5.24 -31.59 17.74
C HIS A 245 -4.74 -32.68 18.70
N THR A 246 -4.96 -32.51 19.97
CA THR A 246 -4.87 -33.60 20.94
C THR A 246 -6.11 -34.50 20.75
N ALA A 247 -5.90 -35.58 20.04
CA ALA A 247 -6.88 -36.66 20.03
C ALA A 247 -6.97 -37.25 21.45
N ARG A 248 -8.06 -36.99 22.15
CA ARG A 248 -8.46 -37.80 23.34
C ARG A 248 -8.82 -39.20 22.84
N ARG A 249 -8.00 -40.18 23.21
CA ARG A 249 -8.43 -41.59 23.18
C ARG A 249 -9.38 -41.80 24.35
N ALA A 250 -10.56 -42.29 24.04
CA ALA A 250 -11.44 -43.01 24.96
C ALA A 250 -11.05 -44.47 24.96
#